data_25ce2403e266bc6f2c2bb554a768221b
#
_entry.id   25ce2403e266bc6f2c2bb554a768221b
#
_cell.length_a   1.000
_cell.length_b   1.000
_cell.length_c   1.000
_cell.angle_alpha   90.00
_cell.angle_beta   90.00
_cell.angle_gamma   90.00
#
_symmetry.space_group_name_H-M   'P 1'
#
loop_
_entity.id
_entity.type
_entity.pdbx_description
1 polymer ?
#
loop_
_entity_poly.entity_id
_entity_poly.type
_entity_poly.pdbx_seq_one_letter_code
_entity_poly.pdbx_strand_id
1 'polypeptide(L)'
;MPPGDGSVVGRYSERRSPRSDPTLETIELETRSGPRFSVIWLHGLGADAHDFEPIVPELVRAHWPALRFVFPNAPVRPITVNGGMRMRGWYDIGGADIASKQDEVGIRASIGAINTLIAREGERGIA
;
A
#
# COMPACT_ATOMS: atom_id res chain seq x y z
N MET A 1 4.70 -27.71 -4.98
CA MET A 1 5.03 -27.28 -4.33
C MET A 1 5.34 -27.44 -3.56
N PRO A 2 5.72 -27.52 -3.41
CA PRO A 2 5.77 -27.88 -2.37
C PRO A 2 5.46 -26.97 -1.49
N PRO A 3 4.82 -26.83 -1.39
CA PRO A 3 4.76 -26.00 -0.54
C PRO A 3 5.02 -26.43 0.53
N GLY A 4 5.10 -27.18 0.42
CA GLY A 4 5.22 -27.84 1.43
C GLY A 4 6.17 -27.59 2.41
N ASP A 5 7.08 -27.02 2.06
CA ASP A 5 8.12 -26.62 2.96
C ASP A 5 7.72 -25.45 3.86
N GLY A 6 6.48 -25.00 3.75
CA GLY A 6 6.02 -23.89 4.56
C GLY A 6 6.56 -22.55 4.14
N SER A 7 7.38 -22.51 3.14
CA SER A 7 7.90 -21.26 2.63
C SER A 7 6.84 -20.54 1.82
N VAL A 8 6.77 -19.23 1.94
CA VAL A 8 5.87 -18.42 1.13
C VAL A 8 6.63 -17.71 0.01
N VAL A 9 7.94 -17.82 -0.01
CA VAL A 9 8.77 -17.18 -1.03
C VAL A 9 8.50 -17.82 -2.39
N GLY A 10 8.31 -17.01 -3.41
CA GLY A 10 8.06 -17.48 -4.76
C GLY A 10 6.62 -17.87 -5.02
N ARG A 11 5.76 -17.78 -4.03
CA ARG A 11 4.36 -18.15 -4.14
C ARG A 11 3.43 -16.99 -4.29
N TYR A 12 3.97 -15.78 -4.28
CA TYR A 12 3.15 -14.59 -4.31
C TYR A 12 2.73 -14.27 -5.74
N SER A 13 1.45 -13.91 -5.88
CA SER A 13 0.91 -13.45 -7.14
C SER A 13 0.90 -11.92 -7.11
N GLU A 14 1.67 -11.30 -7.98
CA GLU A 14 1.77 -9.85 -8.04
C GLU A 14 0.82 -9.31 -9.10
N ARG A 15 0.13 -8.24 -8.76
CA ARG A 15 -0.78 -7.57 -9.68
C ARG A 15 -0.64 -6.07 -9.55
N ARG A 16 -0.93 -5.37 -10.65
CA ARG A 16 -1.02 -3.92 -10.66
C ARG A 16 -2.40 -3.52 -11.12
N SER A 17 -2.96 -2.48 -10.51
CA SER A 17 -4.25 -1.98 -10.93
C SER A 17 -4.13 -1.29 -12.28
N PRO A 18 -5.18 -1.34 -13.10
CA PRO A 18 -5.19 -0.64 -14.39
C PRO A 18 -5.10 0.87 -14.18
N ARG A 19 -4.48 1.56 -15.14
CA ARG A 19 -4.36 3.02 -15.06
C ARG A 19 -5.70 3.73 -15.13
N SER A 20 -6.67 3.14 -15.80
CA SER A 20 -8.01 3.71 -15.92
C SER A 20 -8.83 3.57 -14.66
N ASP A 21 -8.36 2.77 -13.69
CA ASP A 21 -9.03 2.59 -12.42
C ASP A 21 -8.92 3.90 -11.62
N PRO A 22 -10.02 4.44 -11.08
CA PRO A 22 -9.95 5.66 -10.27
C PRO A 22 -9.25 5.44 -8.93
N THR A 23 -8.99 4.18 -8.54
CA THR A 23 -8.25 3.90 -7.31
C THR A 23 -6.77 4.17 -7.55
N LEU A 24 -6.01 4.19 -6.45
CA LEU A 24 -4.56 4.31 -6.52
C LEU A 24 -3.97 3.09 -7.21
N GLU A 25 -2.87 3.30 -7.91
CA GLU A 25 -2.08 2.21 -8.46
C GLU A 25 -1.53 1.38 -7.29
N THR A 26 -1.66 0.06 -7.37
CA THR A 26 -1.24 -0.82 -6.28
C THR A 26 -0.37 -1.97 -6.79
N ILE A 27 0.46 -2.48 -5.88
CA ILE A 27 1.09 -3.79 -6.03
C ILE A 27 0.41 -4.70 -5.02
N GLU A 28 0.03 -5.90 -5.43
CA GLU A 28 -0.66 -6.84 -4.55
C GLU A 28 0.07 -8.16 -4.53
N LEU A 29 0.21 -8.71 -3.32
CA LEU A 29 0.81 -10.02 -3.11
C LEU A 29 -0.14 -10.86 -2.28
N GLU A 30 -0.41 -12.08 -2.74
CA GLU A 30 -1.20 -13.03 -1.96
C GLU A 30 -0.27 -14.12 -1.46
N THR A 31 -0.32 -14.39 -0.17
CA THR A 31 0.55 -15.40 0.43
C THR A 31 0.13 -16.82 0.03
N ARG A 32 -1.15 -17.02 -0.22
CA ARG A 32 -1.74 -18.25 -0.74
C ARG A 32 -3.05 -17.88 -1.41
N SER A 33 -3.62 -18.82 -2.18
CA SER A 33 -4.92 -18.58 -2.79
C SER A 33 -6.00 -18.49 -1.72
N GLY A 34 -7.05 -17.72 -2.01
CA GLY A 34 -8.17 -17.55 -1.11
C GLY A 34 -7.83 -16.72 0.12
N PRO A 35 -7.29 -15.51 -0.04
CA PRO A 35 -6.95 -14.70 1.12
C PRO A 35 -8.18 -14.41 1.98
N ARG A 36 -7.99 -14.51 3.28
CA ARG A 36 -9.06 -14.29 4.25
C ARG A 36 -8.99 -12.89 4.87
N PHE A 37 -7.83 -12.28 4.85
CA PHE A 37 -7.62 -10.93 5.38
C PHE A 37 -6.75 -10.16 4.42
N SER A 38 -6.84 -8.84 4.48
CA SER A 38 -5.99 -7.96 3.68
C SER A 38 -5.21 -7.05 4.60
N VAL A 39 -3.97 -6.74 4.19
CA VAL A 39 -3.14 -5.75 4.83
C VAL A 39 -2.88 -4.66 3.80
N ILE A 40 -3.34 -3.45 4.05
CA ILE A 40 -3.07 -2.31 3.19
C ILE A 40 -1.90 -1.57 3.83
N TRP A 41 -0.75 -1.59 3.16
CA TRP A 41 0.50 -1.06 3.71
C TRP A 41 0.88 0.20 2.97
N LEU A 42 0.93 1.32 3.68
CA LEU A 42 1.25 2.61 3.11
C LEU A 42 2.73 2.93 3.30
N HIS A 43 3.41 3.28 2.21
CA HIS A 43 4.82 3.65 2.26
C HIS A 43 5.01 5.05 2.83
N GLY A 44 6.24 5.38 3.19
CA GLY A 44 6.58 6.70 3.69
C GLY A 44 6.84 7.72 2.58
N LEU A 45 7.13 8.94 2.99
CA LEU A 45 7.41 10.04 2.07
C LEU A 45 8.58 9.71 1.16
N GLY A 46 8.39 9.91 -0.13
CA GLY A 46 9.45 9.68 -1.12
C GLY A 46 9.70 8.22 -1.46
N ALA A 47 9.04 7.29 -0.76
CA ALA A 47 9.14 5.87 -1.04
C ALA A 47 8.08 5.47 -2.08
N ASP A 48 7.88 4.19 -2.30
CA ASP A 48 6.85 3.69 -3.20
C ASP A 48 6.38 2.30 -2.76
N ALA A 49 5.46 1.73 -3.54
CA ALA A 49 4.87 0.44 -3.22
C ALA A 49 5.89 -0.70 -3.19
N HIS A 50 6.97 -0.59 -3.95
CA HIS A 50 7.99 -1.63 -4.00
C HIS A 50 8.88 -1.69 -2.76
N ASP A 51 8.95 -0.61 -1.98
CA ASP A 51 9.92 -0.52 -0.90
C ASP A 51 9.67 -1.52 0.22
N PHE A 52 8.40 -1.87 0.46
CA PHE A 52 8.06 -2.78 1.54
C PHE A 52 7.64 -4.17 1.06
N GLU A 53 7.50 -4.34 -0.25
CA GLU A 53 7.15 -5.63 -0.82
C GLU A 53 8.07 -6.75 -0.34
N PRO A 54 9.39 -6.57 -0.28
CA PRO A 54 10.31 -7.63 0.16
C PRO A 54 10.17 -8.05 1.63
N ILE A 55 9.45 -7.27 2.45
CA ILE A 55 9.29 -7.64 3.85
C ILE A 55 8.31 -8.80 4.03
N VAL A 56 7.44 -9.02 3.06
CA VAL A 56 6.38 -10.02 3.18
C VAL A 56 6.91 -11.40 3.52
N PRO A 57 7.89 -11.96 2.79
CA PRO A 57 8.40 -13.29 3.15
C PRO A 57 9.11 -13.32 4.49
N GLU A 58 9.62 -12.16 4.97
CA GLU A 58 10.26 -12.08 6.27
C GLU A 58 9.25 -12.01 7.41
N LEU A 59 8.08 -11.45 7.14
CA LEU A 59 7.06 -11.19 8.14
C LEU A 59 6.10 -12.35 8.30
N VAL A 60 5.66 -12.93 7.20
CA VAL A 60 4.58 -13.93 7.18
C VAL A 60 5.08 -15.27 7.69
N ARG A 61 4.27 -15.91 8.54
CA ARG A 61 4.57 -17.24 9.06
C ARG A 61 3.70 -18.28 8.36
N ALA A 62 4.23 -19.51 8.24
CA ALA A 62 3.57 -20.58 7.51
C ALA A 62 2.19 -20.92 8.09
N HIS A 63 2.00 -20.77 9.39
CA HIS A 63 0.73 -21.12 10.04
C HIS A 63 -0.31 -20.01 9.98
N TRP A 64 0.04 -18.84 9.44
CA TRP A 64 -0.91 -17.75 9.33
C TRP A 64 -1.94 -18.07 8.23
N PRO A 65 -3.15 -17.50 8.35
CA PRO A 65 -4.13 -17.64 7.27
C PRO A 65 -3.62 -16.96 5.99
N ALA A 66 -4.25 -17.27 4.89
CA ALA A 66 -3.91 -16.64 3.62
C ALA A 66 -4.20 -15.14 3.70
N LEU A 67 -3.25 -14.33 3.27
CA LEU A 67 -3.33 -12.87 3.33
C LEU A 67 -3.11 -12.29 1.95
N ARG A 68 -3.76 -11.16 1.71
CA ARG A 68 -3.44 -10.30 0.58
C ARG A 68 -2.81 -9.03 1.12
N PHE A 69 -1.58 -8.74 0.66
CA PHE A 69 -0.93 -7.47 0.95
C PHE A 69 -1.19 -6.53 -0.21
N VAL A 70 -1.67 -5.34 0.08
CA VAL A 70 -1.94 -4.30 -0.91
C VAL A 70 -1.01 -3.13 -0.60
N PHE A 71 -0.13 -2.82 -1.56
CA PHE A 71 0.84 -1.72 -1.43
C PHE A 71 0.45 -0.63 -2.42
N PRO A 72 -0.33 0.37 -2.01
CA PRO A 72 -0.67 1.46 -2.92
C PRO A 72 0.47 2.45 -3.05
N ASN A 73 0.59 3.04 -4.24
CA ASN A 73 1.48 4.15 -4.48
C ASN A 73 0.76 5.46 -4.19
N ALA A 74 1.37 6.31 -3.37
CA ALA A 74 0.86 7.66 -3.17
C ALA A 74 1.02 8.46 -4.47
N PRO A 75 0.17 9.48 -4.69
CA PRO A 75 0.34 10.37 -5.82
C PRO A 75 1.67 11.12 -5.72
N VAL A 76 2.25 11.45 -6.87
CA VAL A 76 3.42 12.33 -6.93
C VAL A 76 2.92 13.76 -6.78
N ARG A 77 3.52 14.50 -5.85
CA ARG A 77 3.16 15.88 -5.58
C ARG A 77 4.39 16.68 -5.17
N PRO A 78 4.37 18.01 -5.31
CA PRO A 78 5.46 18.83 -4.77
C PRO A 78 5.40 18.78 -3.25
N ILE A 79 6.55 18.60 -2.62
CA ILE A 79 6.65 18.56 -1.16
C ILE A 79 7.36 19.83 -0.68
N THR A 80 6.61 20.67 -0.01
CA THR A 80 7.05 22.02 0.33
C THR A 80 8.31 22.01 1.21
N VAL A 81 8.37 21.16 2.23
CA VAL A 81 9.52 21.11 3.13
C VAL A 81 10.80 20.70 2.40
N ASN A 82 10.69 20.05 1.25
CA ASN A 82 11.82 19.65 0.42
C ASN A 82 12.00 20.56 -0.79
N GLY A 83 11.68 21.85 -0.64
CA GLY A 83 11.86 22.84 -1.68
C GLY A 83 10.92 22.68 -2.87
N GLY A 84 9.80 22.00 -2.69
CA GLY A 84 8.86 21.76 -3.77
C GLY A 84 9.24 20.60 -4.68
N MET A 85 10.25 19.82 -4.32
CA MET A 85 10.63 18.65 -5.10
C MET A 85 9.45 17.68 -5.19
N ARG A 86 9.17 17.17 -6.39
CA ARG A 86 8.06 16.26 -6.61
C ARG A 86 8.45 14.86 -6.21
N MET A 87 7.63 14.25 -5.38
CA MET A 87 7.84 12.87 -4.93
C MET A 87 6.52 12.28 -4.46
N ARG A 88 6.48 10.98 -4.28
CA ARG A 88 5.28 10.35 -3.77
C ARG A 88 5.06 10.74 -2.31
N GLY A 89 3.87 11.24 -2.04
CA GLY A 89 3.50 11.65 -0.69
C GLY A 89 1.99 11.60 -0.54
N TRP A 90 1.54 11.19 0.64
CA TRP A 90 0.11 11.10 0.92
C TRP A 90 -0.50 12.47 1.15
N TYR A 91 0.32 13.44 1.53
CA TYR A 91 -0.08 14.82 1.69
C TYR A 91 1.18 15.69 1.66
N ASP A 92 1.01 17.00 1.51
CA ASP A 92 2.13 17.92 1.52
C ASP A 92 2.59 18.19 2.95
N ILE A 93 3.91 18.29 3.14
CA ILE A 93 4.51 18.65 4.41
C ILE A 93 5.12 20.03 4.24
N GLY A 94 4.54 21.01 4.95
CA GLY A 94 4.94 22.41 4.82
C GLY A 94 6.21 22.78 5.55
N GLY A 95 6.56 22.02 6.60
CA GLY A 95 7.77 22.27 7.36
C GLY A 95 7.94 21.23 8.44
N ALA A 96 9.12 21.26 9.07
CA ALA A 96 9.45 20.31 10.14
C ALA A 96 8.83 20.74 11.48
N ASP A 97 8.32 21.95 11.57
CA ASP A 97 7.72 22.47 12.79
C ASP A 97 6.32 21.90 12.97
N ILE A 98 6.07 21.39 14.15
CA ILE A 98 4.78 20.81 14.50
C ILE A 98 3.65 21.84 14.41
N ALA A 99 3.98 23.11 14.56
CA ALA A 99 3.03 24.21 14.44
C ALA A 99 2.75 24.58 12.98
N SER A 100 3.43 23.96 12.02
CA SER A 100 3.20 24.23 10.61
C SER A 100 1.78 23.81 10.23
N LYS A 101 1.22 24.56 9.28
CA LYS A 101 -0.13 24.28 8.80
C LYS A 101 -0.18 22.90 8.14
N GLN A 102 -1.15 22.11 8.52
CA GLN A 102 -1.37 20.79 7.94
C GLN A 102 -2.00 20.90 6.56
N ASP A 103 -1.64 20.01 5.67
CA ASP A 103 -2.28 19.90 4.36
C ASP A 103 -3.58 19.09 4.51
N GLU A 104 -4.61 19.75 4.99
CA GLU A 104 -5.88 19.09 5.27
C GLU A 104 -6.52 18.53 4.00
N VAL A 105 -6.43 19.25 2.89
CA VAL A 105 -7.02 18.81 1.62
C VAL A 105 -6.34 17.52 1.13
N GLY A 106 -5.00 17.49 1.18
CA GLY A 106 -4.25 16.30 0.77
C GLY A 106 -4.52 15.11 1.67
N ILE A 107 -4.59 15.35 2.98
CA ILE A 107 -4.90 14.28 3.95
C ILE A 107 -6.28 13.70 3.65
N ARG A 108 -7.29 14.54 3.45
CA ARG A 108 -8.64 14.07 3.16
C ARG A 108 -8.73 13.31 1.85
N ALA A 109 -8.01 13.77 0.83
CA ALA A 109 -7.96 13.07 -0.45
C ALA A 109 -7.36 11.68 -0.29
N SER A 110 -6.29 11.55 0.49
CA SER A 110 -5.66 10.26 0.75
C SER A 110 -6.57 9.35 1.56
N ILE A 111 -7.27 9.88 2.56
CA ILE A 111 -8.26 9.11 3.31
C ILE A 111 -9.30 8.53 2.36
N GLY A 112 -9.82 9.34 1.43
CA GLY A 112 -10.80 8.88 0.46
C GLY A 112 -10.27 7.78 -0.42
N ALA A 113 -9.03 7.93 -0.90
CA ALA A 113 -8.40 6.92 -1.76
C ALA A 113 -8.21 5.60 -1.01
N ILE A 114 -7.76 5.66 0.25
CA ILE A 114 -7.58 4.44 1.05
C ILE A 114 -8.93 3.80 1.36
N ASN A 115 -9.95 4.59 1.66
CA ASN A 115 -11.29 4.05 1.88
C ASN A 115 -11.81 3.31 0.65
N THR A 116 -11.49 3.79 -0.55
CA THR A 116 -11.84 3.09 -1.79
C THR A 116 -11.17 1.73 -1.86
N LEU A 117 -9.90 1.65 -1.45
CA LEU A 117 -9.19 0.37 -1.42
C LEU A 117 -9.80 -0.59 -0.40
N ILE A 118 -10.17 -0.08 0.76
CA ILE A 118 -10.81 -0.90 1.80
C ILE A 118 -12.14 -1.45 1.27
N ALA A 119 -12.95 -0.60 0.65
CA ALA A 119 -14.23 -1.02 0.07
C ALA A 119 -14.02 -2.09 -1.01
N ARG A 120 -12.99 -1.93 -1.83
CA ARG A 120 -12.67 -2.90 -2.87
C ARG A 120 -12.33 -4.27 -2.26
N GLU A 121 -11.59 -4.29 -1.14
CA GLU A 121 -11.29 -5.55 -0.48
C GLU A 121 -12.55 -6.20 0.06
N GLY A 122 -13.49 -5.43 0.58
CA GLY A 122 -14.80 -5.95 0.98
C GLY A 122 -15.53 -6.60 -0.18
N GLU A 123 -15.53 -5.95 -1.34
CA GLU A 123 -16.15 -6.49 -2.55
C GLU A 123 -15.47 -7.77 -3.03
N ARG A 124 -14.21 -7.94 -2.72
CA ARG A 124 -13.42 -9.11 -3.09
C ARG A 124 -13.53 -10.23 -2.06
N GLY A 125 -14.41 -10.09 -1.09
CA GLY A 125 -14.72 -11.13 -0.13
C GLY A 125 -14.00 -11.04 1.20
N ILE A 126 -13.28 -9.96 1.46
CA ILE A 126 -12.63 -9.76 2.75
C ILE A 126 -13.65 -9.14 3.72
N ALA A 127 -13.81 -9.77 4.85
CA ALA A 127 -14.78 -9.33 5.85
C ALA A 127 -14.33 -8.06 6.57
#